data_1e045c50949a4f3256f175cde71d5406
#
_entry.id   1e045c50949a4f3256f175cde71d5406
#
_cell.length_a   1.000
_cell.length_b   1.000
_cell.length_c   1.000
_cell.angle_alpha   90.00
_cell.angle_beta   90.00
_cell.angle_gamma   90.00
#
_symmetry.space_group_name_H-M   'P 1'
#
loop_
_entity.id
_entity.type
_entity.pdbx_description
1 polymer ?
#
loop_
_entity_poly.entity_id
_entity_poly.type
_entity_poly.pdbx_seq_one_letter_code
_entity_poly.pdbx_strand_id
1 'polypeptide(L)'
;MTDAQQKALRLLGLARRARLLQIGEEPVGIACRSGKAKLLLVAKDAGDHTFRRARSFVSGSKCPYVCVPYTKDELGDGLGCNACALCAFTEPAFAKSFLEALGDETHADILAQLTVQTQ
;
A
#
# COMPACT_ATOMS: atom_id res chain seq x y z
N MET A 1 -0.35 4.06 -18.03
CA MET A 1 -1.01 4.46 -16.76
C MET A 1 -1.84 5.71 -16.98
N THR A 2 -2.97 5.81 -16.28
CA THR A 2 -3.80 7.02 -16.29
C THR A 2 -3.12 8.13 -15.48
N ASP A 3 -3.60 9.37 -15.64
CA ASP A 3 -3.10 10.49 -14.83
C ASP A 3 -3.32 10.26 -13.34
N ALA A 4 -4.48 9.69 -12.98
CA ALA A 4 -4.78 9.34 -11.58
C ALA A 4 -3.79 8.31 -11.03
N GLN A 5 -3.48 7.30 -11.82
CA GLN A 5 -2.51 6.28 -11.41
C GLN A 5 -1.11 6.86 -11.26
N GLN A 6 -0.70 7.75 -12.17
CA GLN A 6 0.60 8.41 -12.06
C GLN A 6 0.69 9.29 -10.83
N LYS A 7 -0.36 10.05 -10.54
CA LYS A 7 -0.43 10.91 -9.36
C LYS A 7 -0.31 10.09 -8.07
N ALA A 8 -1.06 8.99 -7.97
CA ALA A 8 -1.02 8.11 -6.81
C ALA A 8 0.38 7.48 -6.65
N LEU A 9 1.02 7.08 -7.74
CA LEU A 9 2.36 6.51 -7.69
C LEU A 9 3.39 7.52 -7.19
N ARG A 10 3.24 8.79 -7.56
CA ARG A 10 4.12 9.85 -7.02
C ARG A 10 3.96 10.00 -5.51
N LEU A 11 2.75 9.84 -4.99
CA LEU A 11 2.51 9.86 -3.54
C LEU A 11 3.24 8.71 -2.83
N LEU A 12 3.30 7.53 -3.46
CA LEU A 12 4.09 6.42 -2.91
C LEU A 12 5.56 6.78 -2.80
N GLY A 13 6.12 7.39 -3.84
CA GLY A 13 7.52 7.82 -3.82
C GLY A 13 7.78 8.85 -2.71
N LEU A 14 6.85 9.79 -2.53
CA LEU A 14 6.95 10.78 -1.44
C LEU A 14 6.88 10.10 -0.07
N ALA A 15 5.98 9.15 0.11
CA ALA A 15 5.84 8.42 1.37
C ALA A 15 7.12 7.66 1.71
N ARG A 16 7.76 7.05 0.72
CA ARG A 16 9.03 6.36 0.93
C ARG A 16 10.10 7.32 1.40
N ARG A 17 10.24 8.47 0.72
CA ARG A 17 11.24 9.48 1.11
C ARG A 17 10.99 10.03 2.50
N ALA A 18 9.71 10.11 2.90
CA ALA A 18 9.34 10.57 4.24
C ALA A 18 9.43 9.45 5.30
N ARG A 19 9.83 8.23 4.90
CA ARG A 19 9.94 7.06 5.77
C ARG A 19 8.60 6.63 6.37
N LEU A 20 7.53 6.80 5.59
CA LEU A 20 6.16 6.43 5.98
C LEU A 20 5.67 5.20 5.22
N LEU A 21 6.60 4.45 4.61
CA LEU A 21 6.29 3.29 3.80
C LEU A 21 7.31 2.19 4.07
N GLN A 22 6.83 0.96 4.27
CA GLN A 22 7.67 -0.23 4.36
C GLN A 22 7.56 -1.03 3.07
N ILE A 23 8.67 -1.56 2.59
CA ILE A 23 8.76 -2.26 1.30
C ILE A 23 9.31 -3.67 1.54
N GLY A 24 8.63 -4.67 0.97
CA GLY A 24 9.05 -6.06 1.04
C GLY A 24 8.35 -6.85 2.13
N GLU A 25 8.38 -8.19 2.00
CA GLU A 25 7.61 -9.07 2.88
C GLU A 25 8.01 -8.94 4.36
N GLU A 26 9.30 -8.93 4.64
CA GLU A 26 9.76 -8.91 6.02
C GLU A 26 9.43 -7.59 6.73
N PRO A 27 9.80 -6.41 6.18
CA PRO A 27 9.43 -5.15 6.83
C PRO A 27 7.92 -4.95 6.95
N VAL A 28 7.15 -5.34 5.93
CA VAL A 28 5.69 -5.23 5.97
C VAL A 28 5.12 -6.15 7.05
N GLY A 29 5.61 -7.38 7.15
CA GLY A 29 5.16 -8.31 8.18
C GLY A 29 5.42 -7.79 9.59
N ILE A 30 6.59 -7.20 9.82
CA ILE A 30 6.92 -6.59 11.10
C ILE A 30 5.96 -5.43 11.39
N ALA A 31 5.71 -4.56 10.41
CA ALA A 31 4.81 -3.42 10.58
C ALA A 31 3.38 -3.88 10.90
N CYS A 32 2.92 -4.95 10.26
CA CYS A 32 1.58 -5.50 10.55
C CYS A 32 1.51 -6.06 11.97
N ARG A 33 2.50 -6.84 12.38
CA ARG A 33 2.51 -7.45 13.72
C ARG A 33 2.61 -6.42 14.83
N SER A 34 3.31 -5.31 14.57
CA SER A 34 3.49 -4.24 15.58
C SER A 34 2.36 -3.21 15.56
N GLY A 35 1.36 -3.36 14.68
CA GLY A 35 0.26 -2.43 14.57
C GLY A 35 0.59 -1.12 13.86
N LYS A 36 1.76 -1.02 13.23
CA LYS A 36 2.19 0.19 12.53
C LYS A 36 1.68 0.28 11.11
N ALA A 37 1.40 -0.86 10.45
CA ALA A 37 0.89 -0.84 9.09
C ALA A 37 -0.56 -0.35 9.06
N LYS A 38 -0.85 0.60 8.16
CA LYS A 38 -2.17 1.20 8.04
C LYS A 38 -2.88 0.82 6.75
N LEU A 39 -2.13 0.54 5.70
CA LEU A 39 -2.68 0.08 4.42
C LEU A 39 -1.60 -0.73 3.70
N LEU A 40 -1.95 -1.94 3.31
CA LEU A 40 -1.03 -2.84 2.63
C LEU A 40 -1.38 -2.88 1.14
N LEU A 41 -0.38 -2.73 0.28
CA LEU A 41 -0.55 -2.71 -1.17
C LEU A 41 0.13 -3.92 -1.79
N VAL A 42 -0.57 -4.59 -2.71
CA VAL A 42 -0.05 -5.75 -3.44
C VAL A 42 -0.09 -5.45 -4.93
N ALA A 43 1.03 -5.68 -5.64
CA ALA A 43 1.10 -5.49 -7.08
C ALA A 43 0.12 -6.43 -7.80
N LYS A 44 -0.46 -5.96 -8.90
CA LYS A 44 -1.46 -6.75 -9.64
C LYS A 44 -0.90 -8.03 -10.24
N ASP A 45 0.40 -8.09 -10.47
CA ASP A 45 1.07 -9.28 -11.01
C ASP A 45 1.90 -10.03 -9.98
N ALA A 46 1.63 -9.79 -8.69
CA ALA A 46 2.27 -10.54 -7.61
C ALA A 46 1.88 -12.02 -7.69
N GLY A 47 2.81 -12.90 -7.31
CA GLY A 47 2.54 -14.33 -7.31
C GLY A 47 1.61 -14.76 -6.18
N ASP A 48 1.08 -15.98 -6.30
CA ASP A 48 0.16 -16.55 -5.30
C ASP A 48 0.77 -16.55 -3.89
N HIS A 49 2.07 -16.80 -3.80
CA HIS A 49 2.79 -16.79 -2.52
C HIS A 49 2.69 -15.42 -1.86
N THR A 50 2.90 -14.35 -2.62
CA THR A 50 2.83 -12.99 -2.10
C THR A 50 1.41 -12.65 -1.64
N PHE A 51 0.38 -13.02 -2.40
CA PHE A 51 -1.00 -12.79 -1.99
C PHE A 51 -1.35 -13.55 -0.72
N ARG A 52 -0.88 -14.78 -0.57
CA ARG A 52 -1.09 -15.56 0.66
C ARG A 52 -0.41 -14.92 1.86
N ARG A 53 0.81 -14.42 1.67
CA ARG A 53 1.54 -13.72 2.73
C ARG A 53 0.79 -12.44 3.14
N ALA A 54 0.31 -11.67 2.15
CA ALA A 54 -0.46 -10.46 2.43
C ALA A 54 -1.70 -10.76 3.26
N ARG A 55 -2.47 -11.79 2.87
CA ARG A 55 -3.66 -12.18 3.62
C ARG A 55 -3.31 -12.62 5.04
N SER A 56 -2.20 -13.34 5.20
CA SER A 56 -1.73 -13.77 6.52
C SER A 56 -1.39 -12.56 7.40
N PHE A 57 -0.71 -11.56 6.84
CA PHE A 57 -0.34 -10.36 7.59
C PHE A 57 -1.58 -9.59 8.07
N VAL A 58 -2.59 -9.44 7.21
CA VAL A 58 -3.77 -8.65 7.58
C VAL A 58 -4.74 -9.43 8.47
N SER A 59 -4.74 -10.76 8.43
CA SER A 59 -5.67 -11.55 9.25
C SER A 59 -5.39 -11.40 10.74
N GLY A 60 -4.14 -11.11 11.12
CA GLY A 60 -3.77 -10.91 12.52
C GLY A 60 -3.72 -9.45 12.94
N SER A 61 -4.17 -8.54 12.08
CA SER A 61 -4.13 -7.11 12.34
C SER A 61 -5.40 -6.45 11.80
N LYS A 62 -5.58 -5.15 12.10
CA LYS A 62 -6.71 -4.38 11.56
C LYS A 62 -6.34 -3.65 10.28
N CYS A 63 -5.20 -3.97 9.68
CA CYS A 63 -4.71 -3.32 8.48
C CYS A 63 -5.46 -3.85 7.25
N PRO A 64 -6.13 -2.99 6.48
CA PRO A 64 -6.72 -3.42 5.21
C PRO A 64 -5.66 -3.62 4.15
N TYR A 65 -5.96 -4.40 3.09
CA TYR A 65 -5.07 -4.50 1.96
C TYR A 65 -5.81 -4.30 0.64
N VAL A 66 -5.10 -3.81 -0.37
CA VAL A 66 -5.66 -3.61 -1.71
C VAL A 66 -4.70 -4.14 -2.74
N CYS A 67 -5.26 -4.70 -3.81
CA CYS A 67 -4.50 -5.03 -5.02
C CYS A 67 -4.47 -3.77 -5.88
N VAL A 68 -3.27 -3.20 -6.08
CA VAL A 68 -3.14 -1.94 -6.81
C VAL A 68 -2.99 -2.17 -8.31
N PRO A 69 -3.33 -1.18 -9.15
CA PRO A 69 -3.27 -1.34 -10.61
C PRO A 69 -1.87 -1.12 -11.18
N TYR A 70 -0.84 -1.52 -10.46
CA TYR A 70 0.56 -1.42 -10.88
C TYR A 70 1.20 -2.79 -10.88
N THR A 71 2.09 -3.02 -11.85
CA THR A 71 2.94 -4.20 -11.83
C THR A 71 4.05 -4.04 -10.79
N LYS A 72 4.74 -5.12 -10.47
CA LYS A 72 5.91 -5.09 -9.59
C LYS A 72 6.96 -4.11 -10.10
N ASP A 73 7.18 -4.08 -11.42
CA ASP A 73 8.16 -3.20 -12.04
C ASP A 73 7.71 -1.73 -11.96
N GLU A 74 6.43 -1.46 -12.20
CA GLU A 74 5.90 -0.10 -12.10
C GLU A 74 5.99 0.44 -10.67
N LEU A 75 5.67 -0.40 -9.68
CA LEU A 75 5.84 -0.01 -8.28
C LEU A 75 7.31 0.24 -7.96
N GLY A 76 8.20 -0.64 -8.43
CA GLY A 76 9.63 -0.47 -8.21
C GLY A 76 10.15 0.85 -8.79
N ASP A 77 9.73 1.18 -10.01
CA ASP A 77 10.10 2.44 -10.65
C ASP A 77 9.64 3.64 -9.84
N GLY A 78 8.40 3.63 -9.39
CA GLY A 78 7.85 4.72 -8.59
C GLY A 78 8.50 4.87 -7.23
N LEU A 79 8.99 3.78 -6.67
CA LEU A 79 9.63 3.76 -5.35
C LEU A 79 11.15 3.92 -5.42
N GLY A 80 11.73 3.83 -6.62
CA GLY A 80 13.18 3.93 -6.78
C GLY A 80 13.91 2.64 -6.44
N CYS A 81 13.28 1.48 -6.64
CA CYS A 81 13.91 0.18 -6.46
C CYS A 81 13.63 -0.70 -7.68
N ASN A 82 14.21 -1.92 -7.72
CA ASN A 82 14.12 -2.77 -8.91
C ASN A 82 12.70 -3.29 -9.15
N ALA A 83 12.09 -3.84 -8.11
CA ALA A 83 10.72 -4.35 -8.19
C ALA A 83 10.12 -4.36 -6.79
N CYS A 84 8.80 -4.22 -6.73
CA CYS A 84 8.09 -4.22 -5.45
C CYS A 84 6.76 -4.96 -5.62
N ALA A 85 6.64 -6.13 -5.00
CA ALA A 85 5.39 -6.90 -5.02
C ALA A 85 4.47 -6.52 -3.86
N LEU A 86 5.00 -5.97 -2.77
CA LEU A 86 4.28 -5.75 -1.53
C LEU A 86 4.88 -4.58 -0.78
N CYS A 87 4.04 -3.65 -0.35
CA CYS A 87 4.47 -2.54 0.50
C CYS A 87 3.31 -2.11 1.40
N ALA A 88 3.60 -1.30 2.42
CA ALA A 88 2.58 -0.86 3.36
C ALA A 88 2.85 0.55 3.84
N PHE A 89 1.80 1.36 3.86
CA PHE A 89 1.85 2.67 4.51
C PHE A 89 1.82 2.49 6.03
N THR A 90 2.62 3.30 6.72
CA THR A 90 2.64 3.34 8.18
C THR A 90 1.98 4.61 8.73
N GLU A 91 1.44 5.45 7.85
CA GLU A 91 0.79 6.70 8.23
C GLU A 91 -0.55 6.81 7.49
N PRO A 92 -1.70 6.92 8.22
CA PRO A 92 -3.01 6.81 7.58
C PRO A 92 -3.36 7.97 6.64
N ALA A 93 -2.85 9.18 6.87
CA ALA A 93 -3.16 10.31 5.99
C ALA A 93 -2.59 10.12 4.58
N PHE A 94 -1.35 9.61 4.47
CA PHE A 94 -0.76 9.30 3.16
C PHE A 94 -1.52 8.16 2.47
N ALA A 95 -1.90 7.12 3.23
CA ALA A 95 -2.68 6.01 2.68
C ALA A 95 -4.01 6.50 2.12
N LYS A 96 -4.70 7.37 2.86
CA LYS A 96 -5.95 7.97 2.42
C LYS A 96 -5.76 8.79 1.14
N SER A 97 -4.74 9.65 1.10
CA SER A 97 -4.44 10.48 -0.07
C SER A 97 -4.14 9.63 -1.30
N PHE A 98 -3.42 8.51 -1.11
CA PHE A 98 -3.11 7.58 -2.19
C PHE A 98 -4.39 7.00 -2.80
N LEU A 99 -5.30 6.48 -1.97
CA LEU A 99 -6.54 5.89 -2.44
C LEU A 99 -7.46 6.93 -3.10
N GLU A 100 -7.52 8.13 -2.53
CA GLU A 100 -8.30 9.23 -3.13
C GLU A 100 -7.74 9.60 -4.51
N ALA A 101 -6.41 9.64 -4.65
CA ALA A 101 -5.76 9.94 -5.92
C ALA A 101 -6.07 8.89 -6.99
N LEU A 102 -6.16 7.61 -6.59
CA LEU A 102 -6.55 6.54 -7.51
C LEU A 102 -8.00 6.71 -7.99
N GLY A 103 -8.87 7.29 -7.17
CA GLY A 103 -10.25 7.54 -7.54
C GLY A 103 -11.10 6.30 -7.67
N ASP A 104 -10.70 5.19 -7.08
CA ASP A 104 -11.40 3.92 -7.17
C ASP A 104 -12.46 3.82 -6.07
N GLU A 105 -13.73 3.82 -6.45
CA GLU A 105 -14.85 3.76 -5.51
C GLU A 105 -14.94 2.42 -4.77
N THR A 106 -14.31 1.37 -5.28
CA THR A 106 -14.32 0.07 -4.62
C THR A 106 -13.57 0.09 -3.27
N HIS A 107 -12.81 1.15 -3.01
CA HIS A 107 -12.06 1.33 -1.78
C HIS A 107 -12.76 2.24 -0.76
N ALA A 108 -14.06 2.53 -0.95
CA ALA A 108 -14.79 3.46 -0.10
C ALA A 108 -14.76 3.05 1.38
N ASP A 109 -14.92 1.75 1.68
CA ASP A 109 -14.88 1.24 3.04
C ASP A 109 -13.51 1.45 3.68
N ILE A 110 -12.45 1.24 2.92
CA ILE A 110 -11.08 1.43 3.38
C ILE A 110 -10.82 2.91 3.62
N LEU A 111 -11.28 3.78 2.72
CA LEU A 111 -11.17 5.23 2.88
C LEU A 111 -11.87 5.70 4.17
N ALA A 112 -13.06 5.19 4.44
CA ALA A 112 -13.80 5.53 5.67
C ALA A 112 -13.01 5.12 6.91
N GLN A 113 -12.43 3.93 6.91
CA GLN A 113 -11.60 3.43 8.01
C GLN A 113 -10.38 4.32 8.23
N LEU A 114 -9.69 4.71 7.17
CA LEU A 114 -8.51 5.58 7.26
C LEU A 114 -8.88 6.98 7.71
N THR A 115 -10.03 7.50 7.29
CA THR A 115 -10.52 8.81 7.73
C THR A 115 -10.73 8.84 9.24
N VAL A 116 -11.27 7.78 9.82
CA VAL A 116 -11.43 7.67 11.27
C VAL A 116 -10.07 7.72 11.97
N GLN A 117 -9.05 7.05 11.41
CA GLN A 117 -7.72 7.03 12.00
C GLN A 117 -7.00 8.39 11.92
N THR A 118 -7.37 9.25 10.97
CA THR A 118 -6.71 10.55 10.79
C THR A 118 -7.38 11.69 11.57
N GLN A 119 -8.51 11.42 12.21
CA GLN A 119 -9.22 12.44 13.02
C GLN A 119 -8.68 12.56 14.43
#